data_9bcdf5440a147a13148656095f6bc286
#
_entry.id   9bcdf5440a147a13148656095f6bc286
#
_cell.length_a   1.000
_cell.length_b   1.000
_cell.length_c   1.000
_cell.angle_alpha   90.00
_cell.angle_beta   90.00
_cell.angle_gamma   90.00
#
_symmetry.space_group_name_H-M   'P 1'
#
loop_
_entity.id
_entity.type
_entity.pdbx_description
1 polymer ?
#
loop_
_entity_poly.entity_id
_entity_poly.type
_entity_poly.pdbx_seq_one_letter_code
_entity_poly.pdbx_strand_id
1 'polypeptide(L)'
;MIKVRGYNPGRYLFYRRIASFGESTEMPKMQSLINTNLVKKSVLQPIHSVPHSVPTETVTISCYENAIPSFVETELDRLYKHINSSLSHHAVQRKANGASTYVARKGEQAIAILLFKREKRKVSVINEMIDIAPEELERFASYIFTNDKSIEVISFSLIGDQIGSLPFPCHQYEISEDIVLTLPATPEAYLDSLSPKMRRNIRRYLRTIARDNSTFRFEVCAGNEINEKYLHDLIDLKKINIGQKNIRFGIDPDEADWIVRQAKLSGLVTVALIGNRVCGGSISLRVNDHYFGQIISYDPAYQKYSLGILCCYQAICDQISLGAKESHLCWGRYQYKYKLMGVQRDRASLDIYRSRSAYWRNAGTVLIKTVKTCLQEWKKRLLNMEHEENPSLRFGPLLVKTLRKIKRFRMAGDAA
;
A
#
# COMPACT_ATOMS: atom_id res chain seq x y z
N MET A 1 -23.02 -13.47 -10.28
CA MET A 1 -23.98 -12.79 -9.37
C MET A 1 -23.91 -13.47 -8.01
N ILE A 2 -23.08 -12.97 -7.12
CA ILE A 2 -22.96 -13.52 -5.76
C ILE A 2 -23.78 -12.59 -4.87
N LYS A 3 -24.95 -13.05 -4.45
CA LYS A 3 -25.75 -12.37 -3.43
C LYS A 3 -25.07 -12.54 -2.09
N VAL A 4 -24.27 -11.58 -1.66
CA VAL A 4 -23.80 -11.48 -0.28
C VAL A 4 -24.88 -10.78 0.54
N ARG A 5 -26.00 -11.45 0.75
CA ARG A 5 -26.93 -11.04 1.81
C ARG A 5 -26.32 -11.45 3.15
N GLY A 6 -26.09 -10.48 4.02
CA GLY A 6 -25.83 -10.47 5.45
C GLY A 6 -25.84 -11.76 6.27
N TYR A 7 -25.35 -12.87 5.74
CA TYR A 7 -25.17 -14.10 6.46
C TYR A 7 -23.69 -14.39 6.61
N ASN A 8 -23.16 -14.09 7.76
CA ASN A 8 -21.81 -14.49 8.13
C ASN A 8 -21.90 -15.52 9.26
N PRO A 9 -21.87 -16.83 8.97
CA PRO A 9 -21.91 -17.88 9.97
C PRO A 9 -20.75 -17.78 10.98
N GLY A 10 -19.62 -17.16 10.60
CA GLY A 10 -18.49 -16.90 11.50
C GLY A 10 -18.79 -15.87 12.60
N ARG A 11 -19.75 -14.95 12.39
CA ARG A 11 -20.11 -13.95 13.42
C ARG A 11 -20.80 -14.59 14.63
N TYR A 12 -21.68 -15.56 14.42
CA TYR A 12 -22.38 -16.29 15.51
C TYR A 12 -21.46 -17.30 16.19
N LEU A 13 -20.62 -18.00 15.45
CA LEU A 13 -19.62 -18.93 16.00
C LEU A 13 -18.53 -18.18 16.80
N PHE A 14 -18.13 -16.99 16.37
CA PHE A 14 -17.15 -16.16 17.08
C PHE A 14 -17.68 -15.71 18.46
N TYR A 15 -18.94 -15.31 18.56
CA TYR A 15 -19.57 -14.98 19.83
C TYR A 15 -19.75 -16.21 20.75
N ARG A 16 -20.14 -17.37 20.21
CA ARG A 16 -20.29 -18.63 20.99
C ARG A 16 -18.93 -19.17 21.46
N ARG A 17 -17.87 -19.08 20.63
CA ARG A 17 -16.51 -19.52 20.99
C ARG A 17 -15.82 -18.61 22.02
N ILE A 18 -16.11 -17.33 22.03
CA ILE A 18 -15.60 -16.42 23.07
C ILE A 18 -16.20 -16.72 24.44
N ALA A 19 -17.43 -17.23 24.50
CA ALA A 19 -18.09 -17.63 25.75
C ALA A 19 -17.65 -19.02 26.28
N SER A 20 -17.08 -19.90 25.44
CA SER A 20 -16.70 -21.26 25.79
C SER A 20 -15.22 -21.52 26.10
N PHE A 21 -14.33 -20.50 25.94
CA PHE A 21 -12.90 -20.60 26.27
C PHE A 21 -12.56 -20.04 27.67
N GLY A 22 -13.20 -20.55 28.66
CA GLY A 22 -12.77 -20.41 30.04
C GLY A 22 -12.73 -21.81 30.66
N GLU A 23 -11.58 -22.50 30.50
CA GLU A 23 -11.03 -23.47 31.44
C GLU A 23 -9.89 -24.28 30.81
N SER A 24 -8.76 -24.20 31.49
CA SER A 24 -7.62 -25.14 31.64
C SER A 24 -7.07 -25.90 30.41
N THR A 25 -5.78 -25.86 30.14
CA THR A 25 -4.78 -26.79 30.68
C THR A 25 -3.40 -26.53 30.09
N GLU A 26 -2.41 -26.58 30.93
CA GLU A 26 -1.00 -26.95 30.89
C GLU A 26 -0.17 -26.86 29.57
N MET A 27 0.98 -26.17 29.72
CA MET A 27 2.09 -26.13 28.76
C MET A 27 2.99 -27.38 28.87
N PRO A 28 3.61 -27.82 27.81
CA PRO A 28 4.94 -28.45 27.87
C PRO A 28 6.04 -27.51 27.39
N LYS A 29 7.11 -27.55 28.17
CA LYS A 29 8.42 -26.93 27.92
C LYS A 29 9.05 -27.47 26.64
N MET A 30 9.66 -26.60 25.86
CA MET A 30 10.57 -27.02 24.80
C MET A 30 11.94 -26.42 25.00
N GLN A 31 12.86 -27.36 25.20
CA GLN A 31 14.30 -27.19 25.40
C GLN A 31 15.00 -26.93 24.04
N SER A 32 16.06 -26.16 24.15
CA SER A 32 17.04 -25.81 23.13
C SER A 32 17.69 -27.02 22.43
N LEU A 33 18.03 -26.85 21.14
CA LEU A 33 19.19 -27.52 20.53
C LEU A 33 19.83 -26.61 19.48
N ILE A 34 20.96 -26.06 19.89
CA ILE A 34 21.99 -25.51 19.02
C ILE A 34 22.81 -26.68 18.50
N ASN A 35 23.10 -26.76 17.23
CA ASN A 35 24.29 -27.49 16.76
C ASN A 35 24.88 -26.83 15.51
N THR A 36 26.05 -26.26 15.72
CA THR A 36 27.08 -25.91 14.74
C THR A 36 27.86 -27.17 14.34
N ASN A 37 28.20 -27.30 13.04
CA ASN A 37 29.54 -27.73 12.58
C ASN A 37 29.60 -27.87 11.05
N LEU A 38 30.46 -27.03 10.42
CA LEU A 38 31.74 -27.34 9.79
C LEU A 38 31.74 -28.08 8.44
N VAL A 39 32.05 -27.29 7.44
CA VAL A 39 33.05 -27.44 6.34
C VAL A 39 33.54 -28.84 6.02
N LYS A 40 33.40 -29.24 4.77
CA LYS A 40 34.48 -29.90 3.99
C LYS A 40 34.31 -29.72 2.47
N LYS A 41 35.39 -29.21 1.87
CA LYS A 41 35.69 -29.22 0.43
C LYS A 41 35.78 -30.66 -0.11
N SER A 42 35.30 -30.89 -1.30
CA SER A 42 35.93 -31.82 -2.22
C SER A 42 35.66 -31.45 -3.68
N VAL A 43 36.74 -31.28 -4.38
CA VAL A 43 36.87 -31.08 -5.83
C VAL A 43 36.66 -32.44 -6.47
N LEU A 44 35.88 -32.52 -7.58
CA LEU A 44 36.09 -33.46 -8.67
C LEU A 44 35.37 -33.02 -9.96
N GLN A 45 36.01 -33.33 -11.04
CA GLN A 45 35.98 -32.82 -12.40
C GLN A 45 34.81 -33.27 -13.30
N PRO A 46 34.73 -32.80 -14.55
CA PRO A 46 33.49 -32.63 -15.30
C PRO A 46 33.15 -33.90 -16.10
N ILE A 47 31.88 -34.23 -16.09
CA ILE A 47 31.31 -35.18 -17.07
C ILE A 47 30.63 -34.33 -18.15
N HIS A 48 30.99 -34.57 -19.39
CA HIS A 48 30.44 -34.00 -20.60
C HIS A 48 28.90 -33.97 -20.55
N SER A 49 28.30 -32.78 -20.44
CA SER A 49 26.90 -32.56 -20.75
C SER A 49 26.81 -31.88 -22.11
N VAL A 50 26.19 -32.59 -23.03
CA VAL A 50 25.71 -32.07 -24.30
C VAL A 50 24.84 -30.85 -24.04
N PRO A 51 25.04 -29.70 -24.70
CA PRO A 51 24.17 -28.57 -24.54
C PRO A 51 22.82 -28.89 -25.17
N HIS A 52 21.84 -29.25 -24.38
CA HIS A 52 20.45 -29.01 -24.75
C HIS A 52 20.26 -27.49 -24.80
N SER A 53 20.35 -26.94 -26.00
CA SER A 53 19.89 -25.59 -26.31
C SER A 53 18.39 -25.55 -26.07
N VAL A 54 17.97 -25.16 -24.84
CA VAL A 54 16.63 -24.66 -24.59
C VAL A 54 16.51 -23.44 -25.50
N PRO A 55 15.51 -23.33 -26.38
CA PRO A 55 15.32 -22.14 -27.20
C PRO A 55 15.14 -20.99 -26.22
N THR A 56 16.05 -20.03 -26.22
CA THR A 56 15.92 -18.79 -25.45
C THR A 56 14.72 -18.07 -26.06
N GLU A 57 13.55 -18.17 -25.40
CA GLU A 57 12.35 -17.48 -25.85
C GLU A 57 12.66 -16.00 -25.99
N THR A 58 12.65 -15.51 -27.21
CA THR A 58 12.96 -14.12 -27.54
C THR A 58 11.86 -13.22 -26.98
N VAL A 59 12.27 -12.19 -26.24
CA VAL A 59 11.33 -11.15 -25.76
C VAL A 59 11.00 -10.23 -26.93
N THR A 60 9.71 -10.12 -27.24
CA THR A 60 9.19 -9.19 -28.25
C THR A 60 8.71 -7.89 -27.59
N ILE A 61 8.94 -6.75 -28.27
CA ILE A 61 8.53 -5.43 -27.81
C ILE A 61 7.50 -4.86 -28.77
N SER A 62 6.40 -4.35 -28.23
CA SER A 62 5.40 -3.57 -28.95
C SER A 62 5.21 -2.23 -28.27
N CYS A 63 5.07 -1.14 -29.02
CA CYS A 63 4.78 0.18 -28.49
C CYS A 63 3.59 0.78 -29.26
N TYR A 64 2.61 1.25 -28.49
CA TYR A 64 1.41 1.89 -29.00
C TYR A 64 1.46 3.39 -28.65
N GLU A 65 1.70 4.22 -29.65
CA GLU A 65 1.86 5.66 -29.47
C GLU A 65 0.52 6.33 -29.19
N ASN A 66 0.44 7.08 -28.08
CA ASN A 66 -0.75 7.81 -27.62
C ASN A 66 -2.02 6.92 -27.59
N ALA A 67 -1.84 5.62 -27.37
CA ALA A 67 -2.92 4.64 -27.38
C ALA A 67 -2.74 3.61 -26.27
N ILE A 68 -3.87 3.20 -25.70
CA ILE A 68 -3.94 2.14 -24.70
C ILE A 68 -4.88 1.05 -25.25
N PRO A 69 -4.35 -0.07 -25.77
CA PRO A 69 -5.17 -1.17 -26.23
C PRO A 69 -6.05 -1.78 -25.13
N SER A 70 -7.20 -2.33 -25.51
CA SER A 70 -8.19 -2.87 -24.56
C SER A 70 -7.67 -4.00 -23.66
N PHE A 71 -6.72 -4.81 -24.15
CA PHE A 71 -6.14 -5.91 -23.36
C PHE A 71 -5.27 -5.40 -22.18
N VAL A 72 -4.83 -4.14 -22.22
CA VAL A 72 -3.86 -3.58 -21.26
C VAL A 72 -4.43 -3.54 -19.84
N GLU A 73 -5.72 -3.25 -19.68
CA GLU A 73 -6.36 -3.19 -18.34
C GLU A 73 -6.21 -4.50 -17.58
N THR A 74 -6.62 -5.60 -18.21
CA THR A 74 -6.55 -6.93 -17.60
C THR A 74 -5.10 -7.35 -17.30
N GLU A 75 -4.18 -7.03 -18.22
CA GLU A 75 -2.77 -7.38 -18.08
C GLU A 75 -2.05 -6.53 -17.02
N LEU A 76 -2.37 -5.25 -16.86
CA LEU A 76 -1.84 -4.41 -15.77
C LEU A 76 -2.27 -4.95 -14.40
N ASP A 77 -3.54 -5.31 -14.26
CA ASP A 77 -4.06 -5.87 -13.01
C ASP A 77 -3.46 -7.25 -12.71
N ARG A 78 -3.16 -8.05 -13.74
CA ARG A 78 -2.47 -9.34 -13.60
C ARG A 78 -1.00 -9.16 -13.18
N LEU A 79 -0.28 -8.23 -13.82
CA LEU A 79 1.15 -8.03 -13.60
C LEU A 79 1.45 -7.36 -12.27
N TYR A 80 0.77 -6.26 -11.96
CA TYR A 80 1.15 -5.40 -10.87
C TYR A 80 0.23 -5.47 -9.65
N LYS A 81 -1.00 -5.92 -9.85
CA LYS A 81 -2.00 -6.10 -8.78
C LYS A 81 -2.11 -4.91 -7.82
N HIS A 82 -1.83 -3.70 -8.30
CA HIS A 82 -1.79 -2.50 -7.46
C HIS A 82 -2.71 -1.40 -8.00
N ILE A 83 -3.48 -0.76 -7.11
CA ILE A 83 -4.47 0.24 -7.50
C ILE A 83 -3.88 1.43 -8.27
N ASN A 84 -2.66 1.84 -7.94
CA ASN A 84 -1.97 2.95 -8.62
C ASN A 84 -1.42 2.57 -10.00
N SER A 85 -1.57 1.31 -10.41
CA SER A 85 -1.24 0.80 -11.74
C SER A 85 -2.46 0.25 -12.46
N SER A 86 -3.61 0.15 -11.82
CA SER A 86 -4.87 -0.22 -12.44
C SER A 86 -5.36 0.89 -13.37
N LEU A 87 -5.78 0.51 -14.58
CA LEU A 87 -6.20 1.47 -15.60
C LEU A 87 -7.47 2.23 -15.19
N SER A 88 -8.38 1.58 -14.48
CA SER A 88 -9.58 2.22 -13.95
C SER A 88 -9.24 3.36 -12.99
N HIS A 89 -8.21 3.22 -12.14
CA HIS A 89 -7.71 4.30 -11.28
C HIS A 89 -7.12 5.45 -12.11
N HIS A 90 -6.25 5.16 -13.07
CA HIS A 90 -5.65 6.17 -13.94
C HIS A 90 -6.70 6.87 -14.82
N ALA A 91 -7.68 6.13 -15.34
CA ALA A 91 -8.76 6.70 -16.15
C ALA A 91 -9.58 7.71 -15.35
N VAL A 92 -9.97 7.40 -14.11
CA VAL A 92 -10.75 8.31 -13.25
C VAL A 92 -9.96 9.58 -12.94
N GLN A 93 -8.65 9.46 -12.65
CA GLN A 93 -7.80 10.62 -12.41
C GLN A 93 -7.29 11.30 -13.69
N ARG A 94 -7.72 10.85 -14.87
CA ARG A 94 -7.28 11.33 -16.19
C ARG A 94 -5.76 11.26 -16.40
N LYS A 95 -5.05 10.48 -15.62
CA LYS A 95 -3.60 10.32 -15.75
C LYS A 95 -3.21 9.60 -17.04
N ALA A 96 -4.06 8.69 -17.51
CA ALA A 96 -3.83 7.88 -18.71
C ALA A 96 -4.15 8.58 -20.04
N ASN A 97 -4.85 9.73 -20.03
CA ASN A 97 -5.19 10.43 -21.26
C ASN A 97 -3.93 10.81 -22.05
N GLY A 98 -3.88 10.41 -23.33
CA GLY A 98 -2.75 10.65 -24.22
C GLY A 98 -1.46 9.89 -23.84
N ALA A 99 -1.57 8.84 -23.03
CA ALA A 99 -0.44 7.98 -22.72
C ALA A 99 -0.15 7.00 -23.87
N SER A 100 1.13 6.70 -24.05
CA SER A 100 1.61 5.60 -24.89
C SER A 100 1.75 4.34 -24.04
N THR A 101 1.68 3.17 -24.68
CA THR A 101 1.81 1.87 -24.02
C THR A 101 2.99 1.11 -24.57
N TYR A 102 3.95 0.78 -23.70
CA TYR A 102 5.02 -0.17 -23.99
C TYR A 102 4.64 -1.55 -23.44
N VAL A 103 4.87 -2.59 -24.23
CA VAL A 103 4.57 -3.98 -23.87
C VAL A 103 5.77 -4.85 -24.22
N ALA A 104 6.33 -5.53 -23.23
CA ALA A 104 7.29 -6.61 -23.43
C ALA A 104 6.61 -7.97 -23.22
N ARG A 105 6.79 -8.91 -24.17
CA ARG A 105 6.23 -10.26 -24.11
C ARG A 105 7.30 -11.31 -24.23
N LYS A 106 7.10 -12.40 -23.51
CA LYS A 106 7.81 -13.64 -23.67
C LYS A 106 6.81 -14.69 -24.23
N GLY A 107 6.95 -15.04 -25.50
CA GLY A 107 5.86 -15.70 -26.22
C GLY A 107 4.59 -14.83 -26.22
N GLU A 108 3.45 -15.42 -25.89
CA GLU A 108 2.16 -14.72 -25.81
C GLU A 108 1.98 -13.94 -24.49
N GLN A 109 2.78 -14.22 -23.47
CA GLN A 109 2.60 -13.66 -22.16
C GLN A 109 3.28 -12.29 -22.01
N ALA A 110 2.52 -11.27 -21.62
CA ALA A 110 3.12 -10.00 -21.22
C ALA A 110 3.90 -10.15 -19.91
N ILE A 111 5.16 -9.66 -19.90
CA ILE A 111 6.06 -9.66 -18.74
C ILE A 111 6.29 -8.26 -18.18
N ALA A 112 6.09 -7.23 -18.98
CA ALA A 112 6.05 -5.85 -18.53
C ALA A 112 5.12 -5.01 -19.42
N ILE A 113 4.33 -4.12 -18.80
CA ILE A 113 3.52 -3.12 -19.48
C ILE A 113 3.72 -1.78 -18.79
N LEU A 114 4.22 -0.79 -19.53
CA LEU A 114 4.45 0.53 -19.00
C LEU A 114 3.64 1.57 -19.77
N LEU A 115 2.79 2.27 -19.05
CA LEU A 115 2.10 3.46 -19.56
C LEU A 115 3.01 4.67 -19.35
N PHE A 116 3.22 5.47 -20.39
CA PHE A 116 4.12 6.59 -20.29
C PHE A 116 3.68 7.79 -21.13
N LYS A 117 4.17 8.97 -20.75
CA LYS A 117 4.01 10.23 -21.51
C LYS A 117 5.38 10.78 -21.88
N ARG A 118 5.44 11.40 -23.06
CA ARG A 118 6.61 12.14 -23.51
C ARG A 118 6.38 13.64 -23.31
N GLU A 119 7.33 14.29 -22.66
CA GLU A 119 7.30 15.73 -22.42
C GLU A 119 8.70 16.31 -22.74
N LYS A 120 8.85 17.01 -23.85
CA LYS A 120 10.14 17.58 -24.29
C LYS A 120 11.24 16.52 -24.33
N ARG A 121 12.18 16.55 -23.37
CA ARG A 121 13.35 15.66 -23.28
C ARG A 121 13.18 14.55 -22.24
N LYS A 122 11.97 14.37 -21.74
CA LYS A 122 11.65 13.45 -20.64
C LYS A 122 10.53 12.49 -21.01
N VAL A 123 10.68 11.24 -20.58
CA VAL A 123 9.58 10.26 -20.51
C VAL A 123 9.19 10.08 -19.05
N SER A 124 7.91 10.23 -18.75
CA SER A 124 7.33 9.97 -17.42
C SER A 124 6.48 8.73 -17.46
N VAL A 125 6.86 7.69 -16.71
CA VAL A 125 6.08 6.48 -16.54
C VAL A 125 4.95 6.76 -15.56
N ILE A 126 3.73 6.33 -15.92
CA ILE A 126 2.50 6.60 -15.17
C ILE A 126 2.24 5.52 -14.11
N ASN A 127 2.66 4.27 -14.38
CA ASN A 127 2.55 3.19 -13.42
C ASN A 127 3.29 3.53 -12.13
N GLU A 128 2.61 3.40 -11.00
CA GLU A 128 3.17 3.66 -9.67
C GLU A 128 3.01 2.42 -8.78
N MET A 129 3.87 2.28 -7.78
CA MET A 129 3.85 1.18 -6.80
C MET A 129 4.03 -0.21 -7.44
N ILE A 130 4.76 -0.28 -8.54
CA ILE A 130 5.03 -1.53 -9.27
C ILE A 130 6.33 -2.18 -8.82
N ASP A 131 6.33 -3.51 -8.81
CA ASP A 131 7.54 -4.31 -8.78
C ASP A 131 7.87 -4.68 -10.24
N ILE A 132 9.05 -4.26 -10.71
CA ILE A 132 9.53 -4.49 -12.07
C ILE A 132 10.97 -5.00 -12.03
N ALA A 133 11.26 -6.03 -12.80
CA ALA A 133 12.59 -6.60 -12.86
C ALA A 133 13.60 -5.60 -13.47
N PRO A 134 14.85 -5.58 -12.98
CA PRO A 134 15.91 -4.70 -13.52
C PRO A 134 16.10 -4.86 -15.02
N GLU A 135 15.98 -6.06 -15.54
CA GLU A 135 16.11 -6.39 -16.96
C GLU A 135 15.03 -5.71 -17.81
N GLU A 136 13.81 -5.58 -17.25
CA GLU A 136 12.72 -4.90 -17.94
C GLU A 136 12.85 -3.36 -17.87
N LEU A 137 13.42 -2.83 -16.79
CA LEU A 137 13.82 -1.42 -16.73
C LEU A 137 14.88 -1.08 -17.77
N GLU A 138 15.92 -1.92 -17.89
CA GLU A 138 16.97 -1.77 -18.90
C GLU A 138 16.40 -1.88 -20.31
N ARG A 139 15.55 -2.86 -20.57
CA ARG A 139 14.90 -3.10 -21.87
C ARG A 139 14.06 -1.90 -22.30
N PHE A 140 13.23 -1.38 -21.38
CA PHE A 140 12.43 -0.19 -21.63
C PHE A 140 13.30 1.04 -21.89
N ALA A 141 14.33 1.28 -21.06
CA ALA A 141 15.24 2.40 -21.23
C ALA A 141 15.98 2.33 -22.56
N SER A 142 16.51 1.15 -22.92
CA SER A 142 17.19 0.91 -24.21
C SER A 142 16.25 1.17 -25.38
N TYR A 143 15.00 0.68 -25.31
CA TYR A 143 14.00 0.92 -26.34
C TYR A 143 13.73 2.41 -26.54
N ILE A 144 13.41 3.15 -25.46
CA ILE A 144 13.12 4.59 -25.54
C ILE A 144 14.32 5.37 -26.05
N PHE A 145 15.51 5.13 -25.49
CA PHE A 145 16.71 5.87 -25.88
C PHE A 145 17.21 5.56 -27.30
N THR A 146 16.90 4.39 -27.84
CA THR A 146 17.25 4.05 -29.21
C THR A 146 16.30 4.70 -30.21
N ASN A 147 15.00 4.66 -29.95
CA ASN A 147 13.98 5.11 -30.88
C ASN A 147 13.76 6.64 -30.84
N ASP A 148 14.07 7.31 -29.72
CA ASP A 148 13.91 8.76 -29.61
C ASP A 148 15.18 9.40 -29.04
N LYS A 149 16.00 9.99 -29.92
CA LYS A 149 17.27 10.63 -29.55
C LYS A 149 17.09 11.92 -28.75
N SER A 150 15.92 12.52 -28.75
CA SER A 150 15.63 13.75 -27.99
C SER A 150 15.47 13.50 -26.50
N ILE A 151 15.07 12.28 -26.10
CA ILE A 151 14.83 11.93 -24.70
C ILE A 151 16.15 11.78 -23.95
N GLU A 152 16.30 12.47 -22.84
CA GLU A 152 17.46 12.41 -21.95
C GLU A 152 17.19 11.69 -20.63
N VAL A 153 15.94 11.72 -20.16
CA VAL A 153 15.53 11.22 -18.83
C VAL A 153 14.27 10.38 -18.95
N ILE A 154 14.27 9.22 -18.31
CA ILE A 154 13.08 8.43 -18.04
C ILE A 154 12.83 8.43 -16.54
N SER A 155 11.63 8.81 -16.12
CA SER A 155 11.25 8.91 -14.70
C SER A 155 10.17 7.91 -14.34
N PHE A 156 10.39 7.17 -13.27
CA PHE A 156 9.44 6.29 -12.61
C PHE A 156 9.07 6.87 -11.25
N SER A 157 7.81 6.80 -10.89
CA SER A 157 7.32 7.18 -9.56
C SER A 157 7.07 5.94 -8.71
N LEU A 158 7.71 5.86 -7.54
CA LEU A 158 7.43 4.86 -6.49
C LEU A 158 7.39 3.41 -7.01
N ILE A 159 8.50 2.93 -7.53
CA ILE A 159 8.70 1.51 -7.86
C ILE A 159 9.40 0.77 -6.71
N GLY A 160 9.47 -0.57 -6.78
CA GLY A 160 10.25 -1.37 -5.82
C GLY A 160 11.67 -0.83 -5.68
N ASP A 161 12.22 -0.81 -4.48
CA ASP A 161 13.51 -0.21 -4.16
C ASP A 161 14.72 -1.02 -4.64
N GLN A 162 14.52 -2.31 -4.94
CA GLN A 162 15.58 -3.23 -5.39
C GLN A 162 15.77 -3.15 -6.92
N ILE A 163 16.35 -2.04 -7.38
CA ILE A 163 16.48 -1.76 -8.82
C ILE A 163 17.68 -2.47 -9.46
N GLY A 164 18.59 -2.99 -8.64
CA GLY A 164 19.82 -3.63 -9.15
C GLY A 164 20.78 -2.64 -9.83
N SER A 165 21.73 -3.18 -10.61
CA SER A 165 22.67 -2.37 -11.41
C SER A 165 22.12 -2.21 -12.82
N LEU A 166 21.95 -0.97 -13.26
CA LEU A 166 21.55 -0.64 -14.63
C LEU A 166 22.76 -0.14 -15.44
N PRO A 167 22.84 -0.41 -16.75
CA PRO A 167 23.93 0.12 -17.60
C PRO A 167 23.83 1.61 -17.87
N PHE A 168 22.77 2.26 -17.40
CA PHE A 168 22.52 3.69 -17.55
C PHE A 168 22.76 4.40 -16.21
N PRO A 169 23.27 5.66 -16.23
CA PRO A 169 23.28 6.48 -15.01
C PRO A 169 21.87 6.63 -14.46
N CYS A 170 21.70 6.40 -13.17
CA CYS A 170 20.40 6.49 -12.52
C CYS A 170 20.49 7.23 -11.20
N HIS A 171 19.36 7.74 -10.73
CA HIS A 171 19.21 8.41 -9.45
C HIS A 171 17.91 8.02 -8.79
N GLN A 172 18.02 7.40 -7.62
CA GLN A 172 16.88 7.10 -6.76
C GLN A 172 16.64 8.26 -5.80
N TYR A 173 15.37 8.59 -5.60
CA TYR A 173 14.94 9.67 -4.70
C TYR A 173 13.51 9.39 -4.21
N GLU A 174 13.02 10.22 -3.28
CA GLU A 174 11.64 10.16 -2.77
C GLU A 174 11.25 8.76 -2.29
N ILE A 175 11.76 8.39 -1.12
CA ILE A 175 11.45 7.10 -0.52
C ILE A 175 10.08 7.17 0.14
N SER A 176 9.19 6.28 -0.23
CA SER A 176 7.89 6.06 0.37
C SER A 176 7.79 4.61 0.84
N GLU A 177 6.66 4.27 1.45
CA GLU A 177 6.40 2.92 1.91
C GLU A 177 4.96 2.51 1.63
N ASP A 178 4.76 1.21 1.43
CA ASP A 178 3.46 0.55 1.48
C ASP A 178 3.47 -0.46 2.63
N ILE A 179 2.51 -0.37 3.52
CA ILE A 179 2.39 -1.32 4.63
C ILE A 179 1.39 -2.38 4.22
N VAL A 180 1.89 -3.60 3.99
CA VAL A 180 1.13 -4.70 3.39
C VAL A 180 1.01 -5.86 4.36
N LEU A 181 -0.17 -6.47 4.41
CA LEU A 181 -0.43 -7.73 5.10
C LEU A 181 -0.62 -8.83 4.07
N THR A 182 0.17 -9.89 4.16
CA THR A 182 -0.17 -11.16 3.54
C THR A 182 -1.24 -11.85 4.38
N LEU A 183 -2.34 -12.20 3.77
CA LEU A 183 -3.53 -12.67 4.48
C LEU A 183 -3.59 -14.21 4.51
N PRO A 184 -3.91 -14.79 5.67
CA PRO A 184 -4.18 -16.23 5.77
C PRO A 184 -5.55 -16.58 5.18
N ALA A 185 -5.83 -17.88 5.11
CA ALA A 185 -7.06 -18.38 4.48
C ALA A 185 -8.33 -18.07 5.28
N THR A 186 -8.24 -17.85 6.60
CA THR A 186 -9.41 -17.63 7.46
C THR A 186 -9.20 -16.48 8.46
N PRO A 187 -10.26 -15.78 8.87
CA PRO A 187 -10.22 -14.77 9.92
C PRO A 187 -9.69 -15.29 11.27
N GLU A 188 -9.96 -16.56 11.60
CA GLU A 188 -9.47 -17.21 12.82
C GLU A 188 -7.95 -17.35 12.77
N ALA A 189 -7.40 -17.84 11.65
CA ALA A 189 -5.95 -17.95 11.45
C ALA A 189 -5.28 -16.56 11.51
N TYR A 190 -5.94 -15.52 10.99
CA TYR A 190 -5.47 -14.15 11.13
C TYR A 190 -5.45 -13.70 12.59
N LEU A 191 -6.52 -13.91 13.34
CA LEU A 191 -6.55 -13.55 14.76
C LEU A 191 -5.44 -14.29 15.53
N ASP A 192 -5.21 -15.56 15.21
CA ASP A 192 -4.18 -16.38 15.88
C ASP A 192 -2.76 -15.97 15.51
N SER A 193 -2.53 -15.36 14.36
CA SER A 193 -1.24 -14.79 13.96
C SER A 193 -0.87 -13.51 14.74
N LEU A 194 -1.86 -12.79 15.27
CA LEU A 194 -1.62 -11.58 16.05
C LEU A 194 -0.93 -11.88 17.38
N SER A 195 -0.18 -10.91 17.91
CA SER A 195 0.44 -11.05 19.24
C SER A 195 -0.58 -11.38 20.33
N PRO A 196 -0.22 -12.13 21.39
CA PRO A 196 -1.15 -12.47 22.48
C PRO A 196 -1.81 -11.24 23.12
N LYS A 197 -1.06 -10.14 23.25
CA LYS A 197 -1.58 -8.86 23.76
C LYS A 197 -2.65 -8.29 22.82
N MET A 198 -2.40 -8.31 21.50
CA MET A 198 -3.34 -7.76 20.51
C MET A 198 -4.61 -8.59 20.44
N ARG A 199 -4.51 -9.92 20.42
CA ARG A 199 -5.68 -10.83 20.49
C ARG A 199 -6.57 -10.56 21.71
N ARG A 200 -5.95 -10.43 22.91
CA ARG A 200 -6.69 -10.10 24.13
C ARG A 200 -7.38 -8.74 24.04
N ASN A 201 -6.70 -7.76 23.48
CA ASN A 201 -7.25 -6.42 23.32
C ASN A 201 -8.44 -6.39 22.36
N ILE A 202 -8.34 -7.02 21.18
CA ILE A 202 -9.44 -7.10 20.21
C ILE A 202 -10.66 -7.77 20.86
N ARG A 203 -10.47 -8.92 21.52
CA ARG A 203 -11.56 -9.63 22.22
C ARG A 203 -12.19 -8.78 23.33
N ARG A 204 -11.37 -8.05 24.09
CA ARG A 204 -11.84 -7.14 25.14
C ARG A 204 -12.65 -6.00 24.55
N TYR A 205 -12.14 -5.32 23.53
CA TYR A 205 -12.81 -4.16 22.92
C TYR A 205 -14.17 -4.57 22.33
N LEU A 206 -14.23 -5.69 21.59
CA LEU A 206 -15.47 -6.21 21.03
C LEU A 206 -16.50 -6.52 22.13
N ARG A 207 -16.09 -7.20 23.21
CA ARG A 207 -16.97 -7.50 24.34
C ARG A 207 -17.47 -6.24 25.04
N THR A 208 -16.58 -5.27 25.25
CA THR A 208 -16.93 -4.04 25.96
C THR A 208 -17.91 -3.19 25.15
N ILE A 209 -17.65 -2.97 23.85
CA ILE A 209 -18.54 -2.16 23.03
C ILE A 209 -19.93 -2.83 22.87
N ALA A 210 -19.97 -4.17 22.70
CA ALA A 210 -21.22 -4.92 22.58
C ALA A 210 -22.04 -4.92 23.89
N ARG A 211 -21.36 -4.99 25.05
CA ARG A 211 -22.02 -4.91 26.37
C ARG A 211 -22.63 -3.53 26.59
N ASP A 212 -21.86 -2.47 26.29
CA ASP A 212 -22.27 -1.08 26.55
C ASP A 212 -23.25 -0.56 25.48
N ASN A 213 -23.36 -1.21 24.33
CA ASN A 213 -24.23 -0.84 23.22
C ASN A 213 -24.86 -2.11 22.61
N SER A 214 -26.01 -2.51 23.08
CA SER A 214 -26.68 -3.76 22.69
C SER A 214 -27.00 -3.88 21.18
N THR A 215 -27.10 -2.74 20.47
CA THR A 215 -27.37 -2.66 19.04
C THR A 215 -26.10 -2.57 18.19
N PHE A 216 -24.91 -2.70 18.81
CA PHE A 216 -23.64 -2.63 18.09
C PHE A 216 -23.51 -3.82 17.13
N ARG A 217 -23.14 -3.52 15.86
CA ARG A 217 -22.87 -4.53 14.84
C ARG A 217 -21.93 -4.00 13.78
N PHE A 218 -21.31 -4.91 13.04
CA PHE A 218 -20.65 -4.60 11.78
C PHE A 218 -21.52 -5.05 10.61
N GLU A 219 -21.53 -4.22 9.57
CA GLU A 219 -22.07 -4.56 8.25
C GLU A 219 -20.98 -4.44 7.20
N VAL A 220 -21.01 -5.31 6.18
CA VAL A 220 -20.10 -5.29 5.05
C VAL A 220 -20.92 -5.20 3.76
N CYS A 221 -20.52 -4.28 2.89
CA CYS A 221 -21.13 -4.04 1.59
C CYS A 221 -20.05 -3.95 0.52
N ALA A 222 -20.32 -4.41 -0.71
CA ALA A 222 -19.36 -4.41 -1.81
C ALA A 222 -19.98 -3.83 -3.10
N GLY A 223 -19.17 -3.08 -3.85
CA GLY A 223 -19.53 -2.56 -5.15
C GLY A 223 -20.86 -1.79 -5.16
N ASN A 224 -21.74 -2.08 -6.11
CA ASN A 224 -23.01 -1.38 -6.29
C ASN A 224 -23.99 -1.53 -5.11
N GLU A 225 -23.81 -2.54 -4.24
CA GLU A 225 -24.66 -2.73 -3.04
C GLU A 225 -24.25 -1.77 -1.89
N ILE A 226 -23.16 -1.03 -2.02
CA ILE A 226 -22.73 -0.06 -1.00
C ILE A 226 -23.75 1.07 -0.92
N ASN A 227 -24.29 1.28 0.29
CA ASN A 227 -25.09 2.47 0.56
C ASN A 227 -24.19 3.71 0.53
N GLU A 228 -24.47 4.63 -0.36
CA GLU A 228 -23.68 5.86 -0.57
C GLU A 228 -23.60 6.72 0.70
N LYS A 229 -24.67 6.72 1.49
CA LYS A 229 -24.66 7.39 2.79
C LYS A 229 -23.53 6.88 3.70
N TYR A 230 -23.23 5.59 3.68
CA TYR A 230 -22.11 5.04 4.47
C TYR A 230 -20.75 5.61 4.02
N LEU A 231 -20.58 5.83 2.71
CA LEU A 231 -19.36 6.43 2.17
C LEU A 231 -19.19 7.87 2.67
N HIS A 232 -20.24 8.69 2.54
CA HIS A 232 -20.22 10.07 3.02
C HIS A 232 -20.05 10.15 4.54
N ASP A 233 -20.77 9.35 5.33
CA ASP A 233 -20.64 9.32 6.79
C ASP A 233 -19.19 8.98 7.20
N LEU A 234 -18.52 8.01 6.53
CA LEU A 234 -17.14 7.65 6.81
C LEU A 234 -16.14 8.73 6.39
N ILE A 235 -16.36 9.40 5.27
CA ILE A 235 -15.55 10.54 4.81
C ILE A 235 -15.66 11.69 5.82
N ASP A 236 -16.86 12.00 6.30
CA ASP A 236 -17.07 13.07 7.29
C ASP A 236 -16.46 12.73 8.66
N LEU A 237 -16.60 11.50 9.13
CA LEU A 237 -15.87 11.04 10.31
C LEU A 237 -14.36 11.16 10.15
N LYS A 238 -13.84 10.92 8.93
CA LYS A 238 -12.42 11.12 8.63
C LYS A 238 -12.00 12.59 8.77
N LYS A 239 -12.83 13.54 8.29
CA LYS A 239 -12.58 14.99 8.48
C LYS A 239 -12.48 15.33 9.97
N ILE A 240 -13.39 14.80 10.77
CA ILE A 240 -13.39 15.00 12.24
C ILE A 240 -12.11 14.43 12.87
N ASN A 241 -11.73 13.18 12.53
CA ASN A 241 -10.54 12.55 13.09
C ASN A 241 -9.24 13.29 12.75
N ILE A 242 -9.15 13.90 11.57
CA ILE A 242 -7.98 14.66 11.14
C ILE A 242 -7.98 16.06 11.78
N GLY A 243 -9.14 16.70 11.86
CA GLY A 243 -9.29 17.99 12.52
C GLY A 243 -8.80 18.00 13.97
N GLN A 244 -9.11 16.93 14.73
CA GLN A 244 -8.59 16.76 16.10
C GLN A 244 -7.06 16.67 16.18
N LYS A 245 -6.40 16.20 15.12
CA LYS A 245 -4.93 16.11 15.05
C LYS A 245 -4.25 17.38 14.54
N ASN A 246 -5.00 18.46 14.29
CA ASN A 246 -4.51 19.69 13.66
C ASN A 246 -3.72 19.43 12.36
N ILE A 247 -4.11 18.43 11.61
CA ILE A 247 -3.54 18.10 10.29
C ILE A 247 -4.51 18.66 9.25
N ARG A 248 -3.99 19.36 8.22
CA ARG A 248 -4.83 19.81 7.10
C ARG A 248 -5.46 18.57 6.46
N PHE A 249 -6.78 18.56 6.34
CA PHE A 249 -7.50 17.49 5.69
C PHE A 249 -7.06 17.39 4.22
N GLY A 250 -6.61 16.19 3.81
CA GLY A 250 -6.07 15.95 2.48
C GLY A 250 -7.10 15.50 1.46
N ILE A 251 -8.35 15.19 1.86
CA ILE A 251 -9.41 14.77 0.94
C ILE A 251 -10.23 16.01 0.58
N ASP A 252 -9.98 16.56 -0.58
CA ASP A 252 -10.81 17.62 -1.15
C ASP A 252 -12.12 17.05 -1.75
N PRO A 253 -13.06 17.88 -2.20
CA PRO A 253 -14.32 17.41 -2.78
C PRO A 253 -14.14 16.47 -3.97
N ASP A 254 -13.18 16.75 -4.87
CA ASP A 254 -12.94 15.94 -6.07
C ASP A 254 -12.39 14.56 -5.69
N GLU A 255 -11.51 14.50 -4.68
CA GLU A 255 -10.99 13.24 -4.13
C GLU A 255 -12.09 12.45 -3.41
N ALA A 256 -12.98 13.12 -2.67
CA ALA A 256 -14.13 12.48 -2.02
C ALA A 256 -15.05 11.83 -3.05
N ASP A 257 -15.42 12.57 -4.09
CA ASP A 257 -16.24 12.06 -5.21
C ASP A 257 -15.55 10.92 -5.95
N TRP A 258 -14.23 11.00 -6.13
CA TRP A 258 -13.46 9.90 -6.71
C TRP A 258 -13.53 8.65 -5.84
N ILE A 259 -13.33 8.76 -4.52
CA ILE A 259 -13.44 7.63 -3.59
C ILE A 259 -14.83 6.99 -3.66
N VAL A 260 -15.89 7.80 -3.68
CA VAL A 260 -17.27 7.30 -3.78
C VAL A 260 -17.46 6.52 -5.08
N ARG A 261 -17.07 7.07 -6.23
CA ARG A 261 -17.17 6.40 -7.54
C ARG A 261 -16.38 5.09 -7.57
N GLN A 262 -15.13 5.10 -7.08
CA GLN A 262 -14.29 3.90 -7.05
C GLN A 262 -14.84 2.83 -6.10
N ALA A 263 -15.36 3.23 -4.94
CA ALA A 263 -15.99 2.30 -4.01
C ALA A 263 -17.19 1.60 -4.63
N LYS A 264 -17.99 2.30 -5.43
CA LYS A 264 -19.12 1.72 -6.18
C LYS A 264 -18.66 0.72 -7.24
N LEU A 265 -17.50 0.93 -7.87
CA LEU A 265 -16.99 0.04 -8.92
C LEU A 265 -16.31 -1.21 -8.34
N SER A 266 -15.41 -1.04 -7.38
CA SER A 266 -14.55 -2.11 -6.89
C SER A 266 -14.34 -2.09 -5.37
N GLY A 267 -15.17 -1.36 -4.62
CA GLY A 267 -14.97 -1.16 -3.20
C GLY A 267 -15.53 -2.27 -2.31
N LEU A 268 -14.96 -2.31 -1.11
CA LEU A 268 -15.47 -3.02 0.05
C LEU A 268 -15.58 -2.03 1.21
N VAL A 269 -16.75 -1.92 1.79
CA VAL A 269 -17.02 -1.02 2.92
C VAL A 269 -17.44 -1.86 4.11
N THR A 270 -16.69 -1.71 5.19
CA THR A 270 -17.03 -2.26 6.50
C THR A 270 -17.49 -1.14 7.40
N VAL A 271 -18.72 -1.15 7.88
CA VAL A 271 -19.27 -0.13 8.78
C VAL A 271 -19.56 -0.71 10.15
N ALA A 272 -19.22 0.04 11.19
CA ALA A 272 -19.61 -0.19 12.57
C ALA A 272 -20.83 0.66 12.89
N LEU A 273 -21.93 0.03 13.30
CA LEU A 273 -23.22 0.64 13.54
C LEU A 273 -23.63 0.48 15.02
N ILE A 274 -24.26 1.51 15.57
CA ILE A 274 -25.04 1.44 16.80
C ILE A 274 -26.44 1.93 16.46
N GLY A 275 -27.42 1.03 16.57
CA GLY A 275 -28.72 1.25 15.93
C GLY A 275 -28.55 1.39 14.41
N ASN A 276 -28.97 2.55 13.88
CA ASN A 276 -28.82 2.88 12.46
C ASN A 276 -27.75 3.97 12.19
N ARG A 277 -26.99 4.36 13.23
CA ARG A 277 -25.96 5.38 13.13
C ARG A 277 -24.62 4.74 12.84
N VAL A 278 -23.90 5.27 11.83
CA VAL A 278 -22.52 4.92 11.55
C VAL A 278 -21.63 5.52 12.65
N CYS A 279 -20.92 4.67 13.39
CA CYS A 279 -19.98 5.10 14.43
C CYS A 279 -18.51 4.86 14.03
N GLY A 280 -18.26 4.22 12.89
CA GLY A 280 -16.93 4.04 12.32
C GLY A 280 -16.94 3.05 11.17
N GLY A 281 -15.79 2.86 10.55
CA GLY A 281 -15.64 1.88 9.46
C GLY A 281 -14.40 2.06 8.63
N SER A 282 -14.35 1.33 7.53
CA SER A 282 -13.28 1.33 6.54
C SER A 282 -13.85 1.31 5.13
N ILE A 283 -13.22 2.06 4.23
CA ILE A 283 -13.41 1.98 2.78
C ILE A 283 -12.14 1.42 2.18
N SER A 284 -12.22 0.30 1.49
CA SER A 284 -11.12 -0.32 0.75
C SER A 284 -11.51 -0.48 -0.72
N LEU A 285 -10.54 -0.31 -1.63
CA LEU A 285 -10.70 -0.58 -3.06
C LEU A 285 -10.02 -1.90 -3.41
N ARG A 286 -10.51 -2.59 -4.43
CA ARG A 286 -10.04 -3.93 -4.80
C ARG A 286 -9.44 -3.94 -6.19
N VAL A 287 -8.30 -4.60 -6.33
CA VAL A 287 -7.71 -5.03 -7.60
C VAL A 287 -7.41 -6.53 -7.48
N ASN A 288 -8.12 -7.36 -8.23
CA ASN A 288 -8.02 -8.83 -8.15
C ASN A 288 -8.25 -9.34 -6.71
N ASP A 289 -7.21 -9.96 -6.13
CA ASP A 289 -7.19 -10.52 -4.78
C ASP A 289 -6.48 -9.60 -3.75
N HIS A 290 -6.18 -8.32 -4.12
CA HIS A 290 -5.56 -7.32 -3.28
C HIS A 290 -6.55 -6.21 -2.90
N TYR A 291 -6.52 -5.76 -1.64
CA TYR A 291 -7.37 -4.69 -1.14
C TYR A 291 -6.54 -3.52 -0.62
N PHE A 292 -6.96 -2.30 -0.93
CA PHE A 292 -6.26 -1.05 -0.66
C PHE A 292 -7.09 -0.16 0.25
N GLY A 293 -6.68 0.02 1.50
CA GLY A 293 -7.37 0.85 2.48
C GLY A 293 -7.28 2.34 2.12
N GLN A 294 -8.41 2.94 1.78
CA GLN A 294 -8.50 4.37 1.47
C GLN A 294 -8.87 5.19 2.72
N ILE A 295 -9.86 4.72 3.45
CA ILE A 295 -10.36 5.41 4.64
C ILE A 295 -10.49 4.42 5.78
N ILE A 296 -10.02 4.83 6.96
CA ILE A 296 -10.40 4.27 8.26
C ILE A 296 -10.79 5.46 9.11
N SER A 297 -12.00 5.44 9.65
CA SER A 297 -12.53 6.51 10.47
C SER A 297 -13.44 5.99 11.58
N TYR A 298 -13.61 6.78 12.61
CA TYR A 298 -14.49 6.46 13.74
C TYR A 298 -14.96 7.75 14.43
N ASP A 299 -16.13 7.69 15.07
CA ASP A 299 -16.64 8.76 15.89
C ASP A 299 -15.82 8.83 17.20
N PRO A 300 -15.19 9.98 17.51
CA PRO A 300 -14.39 10.18 18.72
C PRO A 300 -15.10 9.82 20.03
N ALA A 301 -16.42 9.92 20.08
CA ALA A 301 -17.21 9.52 21.25
C ALA A 301 -17.00 8.04 21.64
N TYR A 302 -16.58 7.20 20.69
CA TYR A 302 -16.30 5.77 20.88
C TYR A 302 -14.81 5.45 20.99
N GLN A 303 -13.95 6.45 21.20
CA GLN A 303 -12.49 6.25 21.32
C GLN A 303 -12.10 5.28 22.43
N LYS A 304 -12.83 5.28 23.56
CA LYS A 304 -12.58 4.36 24.70
C LYS A 304 -12.64 2.88 24.33
N TYR A 305 -13.32 2.52 23.24
CA TYR A 305 -13.40 1.14 22.72
C TYR A 305 -12.32 0.80 21.69
N SER A 306 -11.40 1.75 21.42
CA SER A 306 -10.41 1.59 20.33
C SER A 306 -11.06 1.23 18.98
N LEU A 307 -12.18 1.89 18.67
CA LEU A 307 -13.05 1.55 17.54
C LEU A 307 -12.31 1.59 16.20
N GLY A 308 -11.36 2.51 16.00
CA GLY A 308 -10.53 2.55 14.78
C GLY A 308 -9.72 1.27 14.55
N ILE A 309 -9.19 0.64 15.62
CA ILE A 309 -8.49 -0.64 15.53
C ILE A 309 -9.48 -1.76 15.20
N LEU A 310 -10.66 -1.75 15.82
CA LEU A 310 -11.71 -2.73 15.55
C LEU A 310 -12.21 -2.64 14.11
N CYS A 311 -12.41 -1.44 13.58
CA CYS A 311 -12.81 -1.24 12.17
C CYS A 311 -11.75 -1.78 11.21
N CYS A 312 -10.46 -1.50 11.49
CA CYS A 312 -9.37 -2.01 10.67
C CYS A 312 -9.29 -3.55 10.72
N TYR A 313 -9.35 -4.12 11.94
CA TYR A 313 -9.35 -5.58 12.14
C TYR A 313 -10.53 -6.25 11.42
N GLN A 314 -11.75 -5.71 11.58
CA GLN A 314 -12.95 -6.27 10.95
C GLN A 314 -12.86 -6.18 9.42
N ALA A 315 -12.39 -5.05 8.86
CA ALA A 315 -12.20 -4.90 7.43
C ALA A 315 -11.23 -5.96 6.86
N ILE A 316 -10.14 -6.25 7.58
CA ILE A 316 -9.20 -7.32 7.19
C ILE A 316 -9.90 -8.69 7.24
N CYS A 317 -10.70 -8.99 8.28
CA CYS A 317 -11.45 -10.22 8.36
C CYS A 317 -12.48 -10.36 7.22
N ASP A 318 -13.17 -9.26 6.85
CA ASP A 318 -14.12 -9.24 5.74
C ASP A 318 -13.41 -9.49 4.40
N GLN A 319 -12.21 -8.90 4.19
CA GLN A 319 -11.38 -9.13 3.01
C GLN A 319 -10.94 -10.61 2.90
N ILE A 320 -10.48 -11.20 4.01
CA ILE A 320 -10.12 -12.63 4.07
C ILE A 320 -11.31 -13.51 3.69
N SER A 321 -12.50 -13.20 4.23
CA SER A 321 -13.74 -13.96 3.93
C SER A 321 -14.15 -13.89 2.46
N LEU A 322 -13.64 -12.87 1.72
CA LEU A 322 -13.82 -12.69 0.28
C LEU A 322 -12.65 -13.23 -0.55
N GLY A 323 -11.72 -13.98 0.07
CA GLY A 323 -10.61 -14.64 -0.60
C GLY A 323 -9.42 -13.73 -0.91
N ALA A 324 -9.30 -12.59 -0.23
CA ALA A 324 -8.16 -11.69 -0.38
C ALA A 324 -6.84 -12.38 -0.02
N LYS A 325 -5.78 -12.05 -0.78
CA LYS A 325 -4.40 -12.50 -0.53
C LYS A 325 -3.56 -11.45 0.17
N GLU A 326 -3.78 -10.19 -0.17
CA GLU A 326 -3.08 -9.07 0.44
C GLU A 326 -4.04 -7.94 0.83
N SER A 327 -3.72 -7.30 1.96
CA SER A 327 -4.37 -6.07 2.41
C SER A 327 -3.31 -4.97 2.54
N HIS A 328 -3.44 -3.94 1.72
CA HIS A 328 -2.56 -2.78 1.72
C HIS A 328 -3.13 -1.72 2.66
N LEU A 329 -2.44 -1.47 3.76
CA LEU A 329 -2.75 -0.37 4.68
C LEU A 329 -2.14 0.94 4.19
N CYS A 330 -1.52 0.92 3.01
CA CYS A 330 -0.93 2.04 2.32
C CYS A 330 0.13 2.78 3.16
N TRP A 331 0.48 4.02 2.78
CA TRP A 331 1.53 4.80 3.40
C TRP A 331 1.24 5.22 4.85
N GLY A 332 2.30 5.61 5.55
CA GLY A 332 2.28 6.09 6.93
C GLY A 332 2.62 5.00 7.95
N ARG A 333 3.75 5.21 8.63
CA ARG A 333 4.36 4.27 9.60
C ARG A 333 3.68 4.32 10.97
N TYR A 334 2.36 4.11 11.02
CA TYR A 334 1.62 4.10 12.27
C TYR A 334 1.76 2.76 12.98
N GLN A 335 2.09 2.78 14.27
CA GLN A 335 2.30 1.57 15.09
C GLN A 335 1.17 0.54 15.01
N TYR A 336 -0.09 0.98 14.87
CA TYR A 336 -1.22 0.06 14.80
C TYR A 336 -1.16 -0.86 13.57
N LYS A 337 -0.61 -0.40 12.45
CA LYS A 337 -0.47 -1.19 11.23
C LYS A 337 0.48 -2.38 11.46
N TYR A 338 1.61 -2.14 12.12
CA TYR A 338 2.56 -3.20 12.48
C TYR A 338 2.00 -4.16 13.55
N LYS A 339 1.21 -3.64 14.51
CA LYS A 339 0.50 -4.47 15.48
C LYS A 339 -0.57 -5.37 14.85
N LEU A 340 -1.07 -5.00 13.67
CA LEU A 340 -1.97 -5.78 12.83
C LEU A 340 -1.22 -6.64 11.80
N MET A 341 0.08 -6.90 11.99
CA MET A 341 0.96 -7.72 11.15
C MET A 341 1.32 -7.09 9.79
N GLY A 342 1.18 -5.77 9.63
CA GLY A 342 1.65 -5.06 8.45
C GLY A 342 3.17 -5.12 8.33
N VAL A 343 3.65 -5.45 7.14
CA VAL A 343 5.08 -5.45 6.77
C VAL A 343 5.31 -4.27 5.83
N GLN A 344 6.38 -3.52 6.09
CA GLN A 344 6.77 -2.39 5.25
C GLN A 344 7.45 -2.89 3.97
N ARG A 345 6.96 -2.44 2.83
CA ARG A 345 7.61 -2.55 1.52
C ARG A 345 8.04 -1.16 1.10
N ASP A 346 9.35 -0.94 0.98
CA ASP A 346 9.88 0.35 0.58
C ASP A 346 9.71 0.59 -0.92
N ARG A 347 9.47 1.84 -1.29
CA ARG A 347 9.23 2.30 -2.66
C ARG A 347 10.07 3.54 -2.91
N ALA A 348 10.71 3.61 -4.07
CA ALA A 348 11.53 4.73 -4.47
C ALA A 348 11.15 5.25 -5.85
N SER A 349 11.31 6.56 -6.06
CA SER A 349 11.27 7.13 -7.41
C SER A 349 12.64 6.97 -8.08
N LEU A 350 12.63 6.71 -9.40
CA LEU A 350 13.84 6.47 -10.18
C LEU A 350 13.87 7.36 -11.41
N ASP A 351 14.99 8.06 -11.61
CA ASP A 351 15.34 8.67 -12.90
C ASP A 351 16.46 7.87 -13.56
N ILE A 352 16.26 7.48 -14.80
CA ILE A 352 17.27 6.84 -15.66
C ILE A 352 17.69 7.84 -16.72
N TYR A 353 18.99 8.08 -16.84
CA TYR A 353 19.55 9.06 -17.77
C TYR A 353 20.21 8.36 -18.96
N ARG A 354 20.02 8.90 -20.17
CA ARG A 354 20.62 8.36 -21.40
C ARG A 354 22.14 8.17 -21.31
N SER A 355 22.82 9.12 -20.66
CA SER A 355 24.29 9.14 -20.57
C SER A 355 24.76 9.95 -19.35
N ARG A 356 26.05 9.84 -19.03
CA ARG A 356 26.67 10.68 -17.99
C ARG A 356 26.54 12.17 -18.29
N SER A 357 26.64 12.58 -19.57
CA SER A 357 26.45 13.98 -19.95
C SER A 357 24.99 14.44 -19.73
N ALA A 358 24.01 13.61 -20.01
CA ALA A 358 22.62 13.90 -19.69
C ALA A 358 22.40 14.03 -18.17
N TYR A 359 23.02 13.14 -17.39
CA TYR A 359 22.98 13.23 -15.92
C TYR A 359 23.53 14.56 -15.41
N TRP A 360 24.72 14.98 -15.88
CA TRP A 360 25.34 16.22 -15.46
C TRP A 360 24.55 17.48 -15.90
N ARG A 361 23.92 17.45 -17.09
CA ARG A 361 23.02 18.55 -17.52
C ARG A 361 21.83 18.70 -16.59
N ASN A 362 21.39 17.62 -15.96
CA ASN A 362 20.27 17.59 -15.02
C ASN A 362 20.73 17.68 -13.55
N ALA A 363 22.01 17.95 -13.26
CA ALA A 363 22.58 17.91 -11.91
C ALA A 363 21.84 18.81 -10.91
N GLY A 364 21.38 20.00 -11.36
CA GLY A 364 20.56 20.89 -10.53
C GLY A 364 19.25 20.23 -10.08
N THR A 365 18.57 19.53 -10.97
CA THR A 365 17.34 18.79 -10.65
C THR A 365 17.62 17.62 -9.70
N VAL A 366 18.70 16.89 -9.95
CA VAL A 366 19.17 15.80 -9.09
C VAL A 366 19.43 16.31 -7.67
N LEU A 367 20.16 17.41 -7.53
CA LEU A 367 20.47 18.02 -6.23
C LEU A 367 19.20 18.44 -5.48
N ILE A 368 18.28 19.12 -6.16
CA ILE A 368 16.99 19.53 -5.55
C ILE A 368 16.21 18.32 -5.06
N LYS A 369 16.12 17.26 -5.87
CA LYS A 369 15.43 16.01 -5.49
C LYS A 369 16.11 15.35 -4.28
N THR A 370 17.44 15.25 -4.28
CA THR A 370 18.21 14.68 -3.16
C THR A 370 17.99 15.47 -1.88
N VAL A 371 18.09 16.79 -1.91
CA VAL A 371 17.87 17.66 -0.74
C VAL A 371 16.44 17.51 -0.23
N LYS A 372 15.45 17.49 -1.12
CA LYS A 372 14.04 17.26 -0.74
C LYS A 372 13.85 15.92 -0.03
N THR A 373 14.44 14.86 -0.57
CA THR A 373 14.39 13.50 0.04
C THR A 373 15.05 13.48 1.42
N CYS A 374 16.26 14.04 1.56
CA CYS A 374 16.93 14.15 2.85
C CYS A 374 16.09 14.91 3.88
N LEU A 375 15.48 16.03 3.49
CA LEU A 375 14.61 16.80 4.39
C LEU A 375 13.35 16.03 4.78
N GLN A 376 12.77 15.26 3.86
CA GLN A 376 11.61 14.41 4.15
C GLN A 376 11.97 13.29 5.13
N GLU A 377 13.11 12.63 4.93
CA GLU A 377 13.60 11.59 5.86
C GLU A 377 13.93 12.15 7.23
N TRP A 378 14.61 13.30 7.29
CA TRP A 378 14.85 14.00 8.55
C TRP A 378 13.55 14.30 9.29
N LYS A 379 12.55 14.81 8.57
CA LYS A 379 11.22 15.07 9.13
C LYS A 379 10.56 13.79 9.63
N LYS A 380 10.63 12.68 8.85
CA LYS A 380 10.11 11.37 9.28
C LYS A 380 10.80 10.86 10.55
N ARG A 381 12.13 10.96 10.64
CA ARG A 381 12.92 10.58 11.82
C ARG A 381 12.52 11.39 13.04
N LEU A 382 12.42 12.72 12.92
CA LEU A 382 11.99 13.59 14.02
C LEU A 382 10.58 13.26 14.53
N LEU A 383 9.63 12.96 13.63
CA LEU A 383 8.28 12.56 14.02
C LEU A 383 8.24 11.19 14.71
N ASN A 384 9.09 10.24 14.27
CA ASN A 384 9.19 8.93 14.93
C ASN A 384 9.81 9.04 16.33
N MET A 385 10.80 9.92 16.54
CA MET A 385 11.40 10.17 17.86
C MET A 385 10.39 10.75 18.87
N GLU A 386 9.32 11.42 18.41
CA GLU A 386 8.24 11.92 19.28
C GLU A 386 7.40 10.77 19.90
N HIS A 387 7.42 9.59 19.27
CA HIS A 387 6.65 8.42 19.69
C HIS A 387 7.49 7.34 20.42
N GLU A 388 8.82 7.48 20.46
CA GLU A 388 9.68 6.61 21.25
C GLU A 388 9.88 7.19 22.63
N GLU A 389 9.38 6.49 23.66
CA GLU A 389 9.58 6.79 25.09
C GLU A 389 11.03 6.49 25.54
N ASN A 390 12.03 7.02 24.84
CA ASN A 390 13.43 6.83 25.24
C ASN A 390 13.90 8.07 26.05
N PRO A 391 14.21 7.91 27.36
CA PRO A 391 14.49 9.05 28.25
C PRO A 391 15.78 9.81 27.88
N SER A 392 16.68 9.22 27.08
CA SER A 392 17.97 9.82 26.70
C SER A 392 17.89 10.87 25.58
N LEU A 393 16.72 11.04 24.93
CA LEU A 393 16.53 11.97 23.80
C LEU A 393 15.49 13.08 24.11
N ARG A 394 15.60 13.71 25.27
CA ARG A 394 14.66 14.80 25.72
C ARG A 394 14.63 16.03 24.80
N PHE A 395 15.57 16.21 23.89
CA PHE A 395 15.64 17.37 22.98
C PHE A 395 14.77 17.24 21.73
N GLY A 396 14.48 16.04 21.24
CA GLY A 396 13.67 15.81 20.03
C GLY A 396 12.25 16.36 20.13
N PRO A 397 11.48 16.04 21.20
CA PRO A 397 10.12 16.55 21.38
C PRO A 397 10.04 18.07 21.50
N LEU A 398 11.07 18.71 22.10
CA LEU A 398 11.14 20.16 22.25
C LEU A 398 11.34 20.85 20.87
N LEU A 399 12.20 20.32 20.06
CA LEU A 399 12.50 20.82 18.70
C LEU A 399 11.28 20.70 17.77
N VAL A 400 10.55 19.59 17.84
CA VAL A 400 9.29 19.39 17.09
C VAL A 400 8.21 20.34 17.55
N LYS A 401 8.06 20.57 18.88
CA LYS A 401 7.12 21.56 19.41
C LYS A 401 7.46 22.98 18.95
N THR A 402 8.74 23.33 18.91
CA THR A 402 9.24 24.64 18.45
C THR A 402 8.98 24.83 16.95
N LEU A 403 9.25 23.83 16.11
CA LEU A 403 8.97 23.86 14.67
C LEU A 403 7.46 23.95 14.38
N ARG A 404 6.62 23.28 15.15
CA ARG A 404 5.16 23.41 15.06
C ARG A 404 4.69 24.82 15.45
N LYS A 405 5.33 25.44 16.44
CA LYS A 405 5.03 26.80 16.88
C LYS A 405 5.40 27.82 15.82
N ILE A 406 6.59 27.69 15.21
CA ILE A 406 7.05 28.56 14.10
C ILE A 406 6.12 28.41 12.88
N LYS A 407 5.68 27.21 12.54
CA LYS A 407 4.74 26.99 11.43
C LYS A 407 3.37 27.64 11.70
N ARG A 408 2.88 27.62 12.96
CA ARG A 408 1.65 28.32 13.34
C ARG A 408 1.78 29.84 13.19
N PHE A 409 2.93 30.42 13.56
CA PHE A 409 3.18 31.88 13.39
C PHE A 409 3.24 32.29 11.92
N ARG A 410 3.87 31.49 11.03
CA ARG A 410 3.86 31.76 9.59
C ARG A 410 2.46 31.70 8.97
N MET A 411 1.64 30.73 9.37
CA MET A 411 0.26 30.59 8.83
C MET A 411 -0.71 31.66 9.37
N ALA A 412 -0.43 32.26 10.52
CA ALA A 412 -1.19 33.39 11.05
C ALA A 412 -0.80 34.73 10.39
N GLY A 413 0.45 34.83 9.87
CA GLY A 413 0.91 36.00 9.12
C GLY A 413 0.47 36.07 7.66
N ASP A 414 0.13 34.93 7.05
CA ASP A 414 -0.39 34.84 5.67
C ASP A 414 -1.92 35.00 5.59
N ALA A 415 -2.60 35.12 6.72
CA ALA A 415 -4.06 35.30 6.84
C ALA A 415 -4.48 36.69 7.34
N ALA A 416 -3.53 37.60 7.54
CA ALA A 416 -3.71 39.03 7.83
C ALA A 416 -3.26 39.86 6.62
#